data_c984108df1c7a870efb232feb7e8aed4
#
_entry.id   c984108df1c7a870efb232feb7e8aed4
#
_cell.length_a   1.000
_cell.length_b   1.000
_cell.length_c   1.000
_cell.angle_alpha   90.00
_cell.angle_beta   90.00
_cell.angle_gamma   90.00
#
_symmetry.space_group_name_H-M   'P 1'
#
loop_
_entity.id
_entity.type
_entity.pdbx_description
1 polymer ?
#
loop_
_entity_poly.entity_id
_entity_poly.type
_entity_poly.pdbx_seq_one_letter_code
_entity_poly.pdbx_strand_id
1 'polypeptide(L)'
;MKIVLTADNHLNYYSQKFGAKLAERRGYFGRAWWETIEFAVKNKVDLYLCAGDLFDQVMPRNPPRAKVVEGFRKLKENGIRAFVIGGHHDTPATLSEGATPHNILAKAGLATVFEDVDRFSSEVLEIDGREVCISGMSTDRRLHPGMDPLEGLRIPAEGDFNIALLHYSIVKIVPCGEAEPCIRLSSIEENRDIDIFAMGHYHQRISKKVGSSLVLYPGSTEHNDFGEYKNKTGFWYLEVEGDEVRKEHISTSCQPMNRVYIHTSSLPRDQIMPKLIEEVKKASNPEGLLQLVLKGDLEFEHYSKIDFLKLAMVGNESNFYFEYEDRITPILEGFEHSSSGILEPREELVRLGEAFIEKSQGERDKEIWRRALELALSYYDKAAMEGRR
;
A
#
# COMPACT_ATOMS: atom_id res chain seq x y z
N MET A 1 -13.63 -26.41 11.95
CA MET A 1 -13.63 -25.58 10.74
C MET A 1 -12.28 -24.89 10.58
N LYS A 2 -11.69 -24.85 9.36
CA LYS A 2 -10.40 -24.22 9.02
C LYS A 2 -10.59 -23.15 7.96
N ILE A 3 -9.96 -22.00 8.13
CA ILE A 3 -10.16 -20.84 7.27
C ILE A 3 -8.82 -20.24 6.85
N VAL A 4 -8.69 -19.88 5.58
CA VAL A 4 -7.68 -18.93 5.09
C VAL A 4 -8.35 -17.60 4.86
N LEU A 5 -7.82 -16.52 5.46
CA LEU A 5 -8.23 -15.15 5.23
C LEU A 5 -7.07 -14.37 4.60
N THR A 6 -7.29 -13.89 3.39
CA THR A 6 -6.36 -13.02 2.64
C THR A 6 -7.05 -11.72 2.21
N ALA A 7 -6.29 -10.68 1.95
CA ALA A 7 -6.71 -9.42 1.35
C ALA A 7 -5.52 -8.75 0.66
N ASP A 8 -5.75 -7.65 -0.02
CA ASP A 8 -4.70 -6.75 -0.52
C ASP A 8 -3.62 -7.50 -1.33
N ASN A 9 -4.08 -8.37 -2.26
CA ASN A 9 -3.19 -9.19 -3.09
C ASN A 9 -2.63 -8.41 -4.28
N HIS A 10 -3.30 -7.36 -4.72
CA HIS A 10 -2.90 -6.43 -5.79
C HIS A 10 -2.37 -7.10 -7.06
N LEU A 11 -3.02 -8.21 -7.50
CA LEU A 11 -2.66 -8.86 -8.75
C LEU A 11 -2.82 -7.91 -9.93
N ASN A 12 -1.88 -7.94 -10.86
CA ASN A 12 -1.70 -6.95 -11.93
C ASN A 12 -1.15 -5.60 -11.43
N TYR A 13 -0.41 -5.60 -10.30
CA TYR A 13 0.25 -4.42 -9.75
C TYR A 13 0.83 -3.50 -10.83
N TYR A 14 0.65 -2.17 -10.66
CA TYR A 14 1.13 -1.18 -11.61
C TYR A 14 1.87 -0.03 -10.93
N SER A 15 3.09 0.19 -11.38
CA SER A 15 3.84 1.40 -11.06
C SER A 15 4.79 1.73 -12.21
N GLN A 16 4.77 2.98 -12.67
CA GLN A 16 5.63 3.45 -13.78
C GLN A 16 7.12 3.35 -13.45
N LYS A 17 7.48 3.43 -12.18
CA LYS A 17 8.89 3.41 -11.72
C LYS A 17 9.66 2.14 -12.11
N PHE A 18 8.97 1.03 -12.31
CA PHE A 18 9.62 -0.24 -12.66
C PHE A 18 9.94 -0.40 -14.16
N GLY A 19 9.34 0.39 -15.03
CA GLY A 19 9.61 0.34 -16.46
C GLY A 19 9.56 -1.08 -17.05
N ALA A 20 10.67 -1.52 -17.67
CA ALA A 20 10.79 -2.86 -18.25
C ALA A 20 10.72 -4.00 -17.20
N LYS A 21 11.07 -3.73 -15.94
CA LYS A 21 11.04 -4.72 -14.83
C LYS A 21 9.63 -4.93 -14.24
N LEU A 22 8.63 -4.16 -14.67
CA LEU A 22 7.27 -4.25 -14.13
C LEU A 22 6.65 -5.64 -14.30
N ALA A 23 6.92 -6.33 -15.41
CA ALA A 23 6.39 -7.68 -15.63
C ALA A 23 6.94 -8.68 -14.59
N GLU A 24 8.22 -8.57 -14.28
CA GLU A 24 8.87 -9.41 -13.27
C GLU A 24 8.38 -9.06 -11.86
N ARG A 25 8.25 -7.77 -11.53
CA ARG A 25 7.66 -7.30 -10.27
C ARG A 25 6.25 -7.86 -10.05
N ARG A 26 5.40 -7.87 -11.07
CA ARG A 26 4.07 -8.53 -11.05
C ARG A 26 4.15 -10.02 -10.75
N GLY A 27 5.23 -10.66 -11.17
CA GLY A 27 5.48 -12.08 -10.88
C GLY A 27 5.57 -12.36 -9.38
N TYR A 28 6.15 -11.45 -8.58
CA TYR A 28 6.22 -11.59 -7.13
C TYR A 28 4.83 -11.56 -6.49
N PHE A 29 3.96 -10.59 -6.86
CA PHE A 29 2.56 -10.57 -6.40
C PHE A 29 1.82 -11.86 -6.73
N GLY A 30 1.97 -12.33 -7.97
CA GLY A 30 1.34 -13.57 -8.40
C GLY A 30 1.86 -14.82 -7.69
N ARG A 31 3.14 -14.88 -7.29
CA ARG A 31 3.70 -15.99 -6.49
C ARG A 31 3.20 -15.94 -5.05
N ALA A 32 3.27 -14.77 -4.42
CA ALA A 32 2.82 -14.58 -3.04
C ALA A 32 1.34 -14.95 -2.85
N TRP A 33 0.46 -14.50 -3.77
CA TRP A 33 -0.92 -14.92 -3.76
C TRP A 33 -1.09 -16.43 -3.99
N TRP A 34 -0.33 -17.02 -4.91
CA TRP A 34 -0.43 -18.44 -5.20
C TRP A 34 -0.08 -19.31 -3.99
N GLU A 35 0.85 -18.88 -3.15
CA GLU A 35 1.17 -19.55 -1.88
C GLU A 35 -0.04 -19.67 -0.96
N THR A 36 -0.96 -18.68 -0.96
CA THR A 36 -2.20 -18.77 -0.16
C THR A 36 -3.11 -19.88 -0.66
N ILE A 37 -3.20 -20.07 -1.98
CA ILE A 37 -3.98 -21.15 -2.62
C ILE A 37 -3.37 -22.52 -2.30
N GLU A 38 -2.05 -22.66 -2.45
CA GLU A 38 -1.37 -23.93 -2.15
C GLU A 38 -1.46 -24.30 -0.68
N PHE A 39 -1.32 -23.31 0.20
CA PHE A 39 -1.50 -23.52 1.64
C PHE A 39 -2.94 -23.99 1.97
N ALA A 40 -3.94 -23.33 1.39
CA ALA A 40 -5.35 -23.72 1.60
C ALA A 40 -5.63 -25.17 1.19
N VAL A 41 -5.16 -25.55 0.00
CA VAL A 41 -5.31 -26.93 -0.51
C VAL A 41 -4.54 -27.93 0.33
N LYS A 42 -3.28 -27.66 0.67
CA LYS A 42 -2.41 -28.54 1.47
C LYS A 42 -3.01 -28.81 2.86
N ASN A 43 -3.56 -27.77 3.49
CA ASN A 43 -4.13 -27.87 4.83
C ASN A 43 -5.61 -28.25 4.84
N LYS A 44 -6.21 -28.49 3.66
CA LYS A 44 -7.62 -28.88 3.50
C LYS A 44 -8.53 -27.96 4.27
N VAL A 45 -8.43 -26.65 4.01
CA VAL A 45 -9.29 -25.67 4.68
C VAL A 45 -10.73 -25.78 4.16
N ASP A 46 -11.69 -25.40 4.97
CA ASP A 46 -13.10 -25.40 4.61
C ASP A 46 -13.45 -24.13 3.83
N LEU A 47 -12.89 -23.00 4.26
CA LEU A 47 -13.19 -21.67 3.73
C LEU A 47 -11.93 -20.94 3.27
N TYR A 48 -12.06 -20.28 2.11
CA TYR A 48 -11.08 -19.30 1.62
C TYR A 48 -11.77 -17.94 1.48
N LEU A 49 -11.35 -16.96 2.28
CA LEU A 49 -11.93 -15.62 2.34
C LEU A 49 -10.96 -14.62 1.74
N CYS A 50 -11.44 -13.82 0.78
CA CYS A 50 -10.70 -12.71 0.19
C CYS A 50 -11.41 -11.40 0.50
N ALA A 51 -10.87 -10.63 1.43
CA ALA A 51 -11.46 -9.39 1.93
C ALA A 51 -11.05 -8.15 1.10
N GLY A 52 -11.12 -8.25 -0.23
CA GLY A 52 -10.94 -7.15 -1.18
C GLY A 52 -9.51 -6.98 -1.70
N ASP A 53 -9.38 -6.12 -2.72
CA ASP A 53 -8.14 -5.80 -3.44
C ASP A 53 -7.37 -7.05 -3.91
N LEU A 54 -8.13 -8.01 -4.48
CA LEU A 54 -7.53 -9.16 -5.16
C LEU A 54 -6.74 -8.69 -6.39
N PHE A 55 -7.28 -7.71 -7.11
CA PHE A 55 -6.60 -7.06 -8.23
C PHE A 55 -6.25 -5.60 -7.91
N ASP A 56 -5.17 -5.11 -8.48
CA ASP A 56 -4.70 -3.72 -8.35
C ASP A 56 -5.51 -2.71 -9.18
N GLN A 57 -6.45 -3.18 -9.99
CA GLN A 57 -7.23 -2.37 -10.93
C GLN A 57 -8.56 -3.03 -11.26
N VAL A 58 -9.60 -2.23 -11.56
CA VAL A 58 -10.90 -2.69 -12.05
C VAL A 58 -10.78 -3.44 -13.38
N MET A 59 -9.79 -3.08 -14.21
CA MET A 59 -9.56 -3.73 -15.52
C MET A 59 -8.18 -4.41 -15.57
N PRO A 60 -7.97 -5.52 -14.84
CA PRO A 60 -6.72 -6.25 -14.88
C PRO A 60 -6.51 -6.91 -16.25
N ARG A 61 -5.25 -7.12 -16.62
CA ARG A 61 -4.87 -7.83 -17.86
C ARG A 61 -5.29 -9.31 -17.82
N ASN A 62 -5.32 -9.95 -18.98
CA ASN A 62 -5.73 -11.36 -19.08
C ASN A 62 -4.86 -12.35 -18.27
N PRO A 63 -3.50 -12.24 -18.22
CA PRO A 63 -2.70 -13.22 -17.49
C PRO A 63 -3.05 -13.33 -15.99
N PRO A 64 -3.17 -12.23 -15.21
CA PRO A 64 -3.60 -12.34 -13.81
C PRO A 64 -5.04 -12.85 -13.66
N ARG A 65 -5.97 -12.50 -14.58
CA ARG A 65 -7.34 -13.07 -14.58
C ARG A 65 -7.31 -14.58 -14.75
N ALA A 66 -6.53 -15.09 -15.73
CA ALA A 66 -6.39 -16.52 -15.95
C ALA A 66 -5.82 -17.25 -14.73
N LYS A 67 -4.79 -16.68 -14.10
CA LYS A 67 -4.19 -17.21 -12.87
C LYS A 67 -5.18 -17.26 -11.71
N VAL A 68 -6.01 -16.24 -11.57
CA VAL A 68 -7.06 -16.19 -10.53
C VAL A 68 -8.11 -17.28 -10.77
N VAL A 69 -8.61 -17.42 -12.00
CA VAL A 69 -9.54 -18.49 -12.36
C VAL A 69 -8.95 -19.88 -12.08
N GLU A 70 -7.67 -20.09 -12.39
CA GLU A 70 -6.96 -21.35 -12.11
C GLU A 70 -6.88 -21.63 -10.60
N GLY A 71 -6.51 -20.64 -9.78
CA GLY A 71 -6.42 -20.77 -8.33
C GLY A 71 -7.75 -21.09 -7.69
N PHE A 72 -8.82 -20.35 -8.03
CA PHE A 72 -10.15 -20.61 -7.48
C PHE A 72 -10.74 -21.91 -7.98
N ARG A 73 -10.43 -22.34 -9.22
CA ARG A 73 -10.77 -23.69 -9.68
C ARG A 73 -10.09 -24.75 -8.83
N LYS A 74 -8.80 -24.60 -8.52
CA LYS A 74 -8.05 -25.51 -7.64
C LYS A 74 -8.66 -25.60 -6.25
N LEU A 75 -9.11 -24.46 -5.67
CA LEU A 75 -9.86 -24.47 -4.40
C LEU A 75 -11.13 -25.30 -4.51
N LYS A 76 -11.97 -25.02 -5.51
CA LYS A 76 -13.23 -25.72 -5.75
C LYS A 76 -13.05 -27.22 -5.94
N GLU A 77 -12.08 -27.64 -6.76
CA GLU A 77 -11.75 -29.06 -7.02
C GLU A 77 -11.31 -29.80 -5.74
N ASN A 78 -10.83 -29.07 -4.73
CA ASN A 78 -10.47 -29.61 -3.41
C ASN A 78 -11.58 -29.42 -2.34
N GLY A 79 -12.81 -29.03 -2.76
CA GLY A 79 -13.95 -28.89 -1.86
C GLY A 79 -13.93 -27.61 -0.99
N ILE A 80 -13.02 -26.67 -1.25
CA ILE A 80 -12.87 -25.43 -0.49
C ILE A 80 -13.87 -24.39 -0.99
N ARG A 81 -14.73 -23.89 -0.12
CA ARG A 81 -15.65 -22.80 -0.44
C ARG A 81 -14.94 -21.45 -0.37
N ALA A 82 -15.09 -20.64 -1.41
CA ALA A 82 -14.42 -19.37 -1.51
C ALA A 82 -15.42 -18.20 -1.54
N PHE A 83 -15.10 -17.14 -0.80
CA PHE A 83 -15.89 -15.92 -0.69
C PHE A 83 -15.00 -14.71 -0.99
N VAL A 84 -15.50 -13.78 -1.80
CA VAL A 84 -14.74 -12.63 -2.28
C VAL A 84 -15.59 -11.38 -2.20
N ILE A 85 -15.00 -10.28 -1.76
CA ILE A 85 -15.55 -8.92 -1.92
C ILE A 85 -14.60 -8.08 -2.79
N GLY A 86 -15.09 -6.99 -3.35
CA GLY A 86 -14.25 -5.97 -3.97
C GLY A 86 -13.71 -4.97 -2.95
N GLY A 87 -12.47 -4.54 -3.15
CA GLY A 87 -11.83 -3.47 -2.39
C GLY A 87 -11.80 -2.13 -3.12
N HIS A 88 -10.93 -1.22 -2.72
CA HIS A 88 -10.84 0.12 -3.32
C HIS A 88 -10.26 0.10 -4.75
N HIS A 89 -9.36 -0.84 -5.03
CA HIS A 89 -8.68 -0.94 -6.33
C HIS A 89 -9.51 -1.67 -7.38
N ASP A 90 -10.32 -2.64 -7.00
CA ASP A 90 -11.00 -3.53 -7.92
C ASP A 90 -12.54 -3.45 -7.89
N THR A 91 -13.11 -2.50 -7.12
CA THR A 91 -14.53 -2.13 -7.23
C THR A 91 -14.68 -0.90 -8.13
N PRO A 92 -15.56 -0.95 -9.17
CA PRO A 92 -15.83 0.21 -10.00
C PRO A 92 -16.46 1.37 -9.19
N ALA A 93 -15.98 2.60 -9.39
CA ALA A 93 -16.59 3.80 -8.82
C ALA A 93 -17.78 4.29 -9.65
N THR A 94 -17.79 3.99 -10.96
CA THR A 94 -18.82 4.45 -11.92
C THR A 94 -19.25 3.32 -12.85
N LEU A 95 -20.45 3.43 -13.41
CA LEU A 95 -20.94 2.49 -14.43
C LEU A 95 -20.04 2.42 -15.67
N SER A 96 -19.32 3.49 -15.99
CA SER A 96 -18.40 3.52 -17.13
C SER A 96 -17.14 2.67 -16.92
N GLU A 97 -16.77 2.39 -15.68
CA GLU A 97 -15.67 1.48 -15.34
C GLU A 97 -16.06 -0.01 -15.50
N GLY A 98 -17.36 -0.28 -15.70
CA GLY A 98 -17.89 -1.62 -15.95
C GLY A 98 -18.20 -2.38 -14.66
N ALA A 99 -18.03 -3.71 -14.71
CA ALA A 99 -18.25 -4.60 -13.57
C ALA A 99 -16.93 -4.91 -12.85
N THR A 100 -17.03 -5.29 -11.58
CA THR A 100 -15.86 -5.80 -10.84
C THR A 100 -15.22 -6.99 -11.55
N PRO A 101 -13.89 -7.11 -11.59
CA PRO A 101 -13.20 -8.25 -12.21
C PRO A 101 -13.51 -9.60 -11.56
N HIS A 102 -13.99 -9.61 -10.32
CA HIS A 102 -14.39 -10.82 -9.58
C HIS A 102 -15.64 -11.50 -10.16
N ASN A 103 -16.46 -10.78 -10.92
CA ASN A 103 -17.69 -11.31 -11.53
C ASN A 103 -17.44 -12.59 -12.36
N ILE A 104 -16.24 -12.72 -12.95
CA ILE A 104 -15.85 -13.95 -13.67
C ILE A 104 -15.86 -15.17 -12.74
N LEU A 105 -15.51 -15.02 -11.46
CA LEU A 105 -15.50 -16.11 -10.47
C LEU A 105 -16.92 -16.55 -10.15
N ALA A 106 -17.83 -15.59 -9.91
CA ALA A 106 -19.23 -15.87 -9.67
C ALA A 106 -19.90 -16.54 -10.86
N LYS A 107 -19.72 -16.00 -12.08
CA LYS A 107 -20.30 -16.56 -13.31
C LYS A 107 -19.75 -17.93 -13.68
N ALA A 108 -18.49 -18.23 -13.34
CA ALA A 108 -17.90 -19.55 -13.48
C ALA A 108 -18.23 -20.51 -12.33
N GLY A 109 -18.96 -20.05 -11.31
CA GLY A 109 -19.32 -20.81 -10.13
C GLY A 109 -18.10 -21.26 -9.31
N LEU A 110 -17.04 -20.44 -9.28
CA LEU A 110 -15.78 -20.73 -8.60
C LEU A 110 -15.71 -20.13 -7.19
N ALA A 111 -16.47 -19.07 -6.95
CA ALA A 111 -16.58 -18.41 -5.66
C ALA A 111 -17.94 -17.73 -5.52
N THR A 112 -18.38 -17.51 -4.28
CA THR A 112 -19.44 -16.56 -3.97
C THR A 112 -18.81 -15.15 -3.91
N VAL A 113 -19.34 -14.23 -4.70
CA VAL A 113 -18.85 -12.84 -4.78
C VAL A 113 -19.95 -11.92 -4.28
N PHE A 114 -19.67 -11.16 -3.24
CA PHE A 114 -20.59 -10.15 -2.72
C PHE A 114 -20.29 -8.81 -3.41
N GLU A 115 -21.02 -8.53 -4.50
CA GLU A 115 -20.75 -7.39 -5.38
C GLU A 115 -21.41 -6.09 -4.91
N ASP A 116 -22.46 -6.19 -4.07
CA ASP A 116 -23.19 -5.02 -3.58
C ASP A 116 -22.28 -4.12 -2.72
N VAL A 117 -22.42 -2.80 -2.87
CA VAL A 117 -21.60 -1.80 -2.18
C VAL A 117 -22.37 -1.01 -1.11
N ASP A 118 -23.70 -1.11 -1.10
CA ASP A 118 -24.63 -0.34 -0.26
C ASP A 118 -25.53 -1.23 0.63
N ARG A 119 -25.35 -2.54 0.55
CA ARG A 119 -26.05 -3.55 1.37
C ARG A 119 -25.23 -4.81 1.50
N PHE A 120 -25.47 -5.53 2.57
CA PHE A 120 -24.88 -6.85 2.76
C PHE A 120 -25.64 -7.92 1.98
N SER A 121 -24.89 -8.84 1.42
CA SER A 121 -25.38 -10.17 1.02
C SER A 121 -24.77 -11.22 1.94
N SER A 122 -25.45 -12.36 2.15
CA SER A 122 -24.98 -13.43 3.01
C SER A 122 -25.23 -14.79 2.40
N GLU A 123 -24.46 -15.78 2.86
CA GLU A 123 -24.66 -17.20 2.57
C GLU A 123 -24.45 -18.01 3.86
N VAL A 124 -25.38 -18.91 4.17
CA VAL A 124 -25.27 -19.82 5.30
C VAL A 124 -24.84 -21.19 4.80
N LEU A 125 -23.84 -21.77 5.44
CA LEU A 125 -23.24 -23.07 5.13
C LEU A 125 -23.30 -23.96 6.37
N GLU A 126 -23.47 -25.25 6.18
CA GLU A 126 -23.23 -26.25 7.23
C GLU A 126 -21.77 -26.74 7.11
N ILE A 127 -20.99 -26.59 8.17
CA ILE A 127 -19.61 -27.08 8.27
C ILE A 127 -19.43 -27.75 9.62
N ASP A 128 -19.07 -29.03 9.59
CA ASP A 128 -18.90 -29.87 10.79
C ASP A 128 -20.17 -29.90 11.72
N GLY A 129 -21.38 -29.83 11.11
CA GLY A 129 -22.65 -29.81 11.83
C GLY A 129 -23.01 -28.48 12.49
N ARG A 130 -22.35 -27.39 12.09
CA ARG A 130 -22.57 -26.02 12.57
C ARG A 130 -22.98 -25.11 11.40
N GLU A 131 -23.98 -24.28 11.60
CA GLU A 131 -24.36 -23.25 10.63
C GLU A 131 -23.37 -22.08 10.72
N VAL A 132 -22.71 -21.78 9.58
CA VAL A 132 -21.76 -20.69 9.44
C VAL A 132 -22.30 -19.66 8.44
N CYS A 133 -22.55 -18.45 8.91
CA CYS A 133 -22.99 -17.36 8.05
C CYS A 133 -21.81 -16.52 7.61
N ILE A 134 -21.63 -16.37 6.29
CA ILE A 134 -20.65 -15.47 5.70
C ILE A 134 -21.40 -14.30 5.09
N SER A 135 -21.20 -13.12 5.62
CA SER A 135 -21.77 -11.87 5.11
C SER A 135 -20.68 -11.00 4.49
N GLY A 136 -21.00 -10.33 3.40
CA GLY A 136 -20.02 -9.48 2.74
C GLY A 136 -20.65 -8.29 2.03
N MET A 137 -19.86 -7.22 1.92
CA MET A 137 -20.19 -6.01 1.17
C MET A 137 -18.91 -5.49 0.55
N SER A 138 -18.93 -5.23 -0.75
CA SER A 138 -17.82 -4.61 -1.48
C SER A 138 -17.69 -3.12 -1.13
N THR A 139 -16.51 -2.55 -1.40
CA THR A 139 -16.22 -1.14 -1.08
C THR A 139 -17.05 -0.19 -1.93
N ASP A 140 -17.76 0.74 -1.30
CA ASP A 140 -18.38 1.88 -1.99
C ASP A 140 -17.39 3.03 -2.15
N ARG A 141 -16.85 3.18 -3.35
CA ARG A 141 -15.90 4.24 -3.70
C ARG A 141 -16.55 5.64 -3.86
N ARG A 142 -17.87 5.74 -3.70
CA ARG A 142 -18.62 7.00 -3.80
C ARG A 142 -18.80 7.67 -2.44
N LEU A 143 -18.50 6.95 -1.35
CA LEU A 143 -18.59 7.50 0.00
C LEU A 143 -17.59 8.62 0.20
N HIS A 144 -18.04 9.70 0.83
CA HIS A 144 -17.20 10.84 1.14
C HIS A 144 -16.36 10.59 2.41
N PRO A 145 -15.22 11.29 2.56
CA PRO A 145 -14.44 11.27 3.80
C PRO A 145 -15.29 11.58 5.02
N GLY A 146 -15.04 10.86 6.11
CA GLY A 146 -15.78 11.03 7.37
C GLY A 146 -17.12 10.31 7.45
N MET A 147 -17.61 9.70 6.36
CA MET A 147 -18.79 8.81 6.39
C MET A 147 -18.39 7.45 6.98
N ASP A 148 -19.31 6.84 7.71
CA ASP A 148 -19.17 5.47 8.16
C ASP A 148 -19.85 4.53 7.16
N PRO A 149 -19.10 3.61 6.53
CA PRO A 149 -19.67 2.65 5.58
C PRO A 149 -20.75 1.73 6.18
N LEU A 150 -20.81 1.60 7.50
CA LEU A 150 -21.83 0.78 8.19
C LEU A 150 -23.01 1.59 8.73
N GLU A 151 -23.02 2.91 8.52
CA GLU A 151 -24.11 3.77 9.06
C GLU A 151 -25.49 3.37 8.51
N GLY A 152 -26.39 2.97 9.40
CA GLY A 152 -27.74 2.53 9.05
C GLY A 152 -27.82 1.12 8.44
N LEU A 153 -26.72 0.38 8.35
CA LEU A 153 -26.70 -0.98 7.85
C LEU A 153 -26.63 -1.99 9.01
N ARG A 154 -27.34 -3.12 8.83
CA ARG A 154 -27.21 -4.28 9.70
C ARG A 154 -26.51 -5.41 8.94
N ILE A 155 -25.51 -6.00 9.57
CA ILE A 155 -24.82 -7.17 9.03
C ILE A 155 -25.65 -8.43 9.32
N PRO A 156 -26.01 -9.24 8.31
CA PRO A 156 -26.68 -10.51 8.53
C PRO A 156 -25.81 -11.46 9.40
N ALA A 157 -26.45 -12.08 10.40
CA ALA A 157 -25.81 -12.99 11.35
C ALA A 157 -26.80 -14.13 11.65
N GLU A 158 -26.98 -15.03 10.68
CA GLU A 158 -28.03 -16.05 10.67
C GLU A 158 -27.49 -17.43 11.02
N GLY A 159 -26.19 -17.56 11.33
CA GLY A 159 -25.54 -18.81 11.69
C GLY A 159 -25.21 -18.91 13.18
N ASP A 160 -24.77 -20.08 13.57
CA ASP A 160 -24.17 -20.33 14.90
C ASP A 160 -22.78 -19.66 15.02
N PHE A 161 -22.15 -19.37 13.87
CA PHE A 161 -20.89 -18.64 13.75
C PHE A 161 -20.94 -17.69 12.56
N ASN A 162 -20.65 -16.42 12.78
CA ASN A 162 -20.91 -15.37 11.81
C ASN A 162 -19.63 -14.60 11.45
N ILE A 163 -19.32 -14.52 10.16
CA ILE A 163 -18.15 -13.84 9.63
C ILE A 163 -18.59 -12.72 8.68
N ALA A 164 -18.11 -11.50 8.90
CA ALA A 164 -18.35 -10.37 8.04
C ALA A 164 -17.08 -10.00 7.24
N LEU A 165 -17.17 -9.94 5.91
CA LEU A 165 -16.10 -9.49 5.02
C LEU A 165 -16.31 -8.01 4.68
N LEU A 166 -15.31 -7.18 4.94
CA LEU A 166 -15.30 -5.74 4.69
C LEU A 166 -13.90 -5.26 4.26
N HIS A 167 -13.86 -4.13 3.54
CA HIS A 167 -12.59 -3.58 3.08
C HIS A 167 -12.50 -2.07 3.35
N TYR A 168 -12.27 -1.72 4.61
CA TYR A 168 -12.17 -0.34 5.12
C TYR A 168 -11.27 -0.26 6.35
N SER A 169 -10.75 0.94 6.64
CA SER A 169 -10.14 1.25 7.93
C SER A 169 -11.17 1.32 9.04
N ILE A 170 -10.81 0.88 10.26
CA ILE A 170 -11.63 1.03 11.47
C ILE A 170 -10.95 2.02 12.41
N VAL A 171 -11.66 3.10 12.75
CA VAL A 171 -11.18 4.15 13.67
C VAL A 171 -10.71 3.54 14.99
N LYS A 172 -9.53 3.97 15.49
CA LYS A 172 -8.86 3.47 16.70
C LYS A 172 -8.31 2.04 16.63
N ILE A 173 -8.47 1.35 15.50
CA ILE A 173 -7.83 0.04 15.26
C ILE A 173 -6.65 0.21 14.31
N VAL A 174 -6.87 0.88 13.19
CA VAL A 174 -5.86 1.21 12.18
C VAL A 174 -5.89 2.71 11.87
N PRO A 175 -4.83 3.28 11.30
CA PRO A 175 -4.87 4.65 10.79
C PRO A 175 -6.00 4.83 9.78
N CYS A 176 -6.73 5.94 9.90
CA CYS A 176 -7.71 6.37 8.91
C CYS A 176 -7.17 7.61 8.21
N GLY A 177 -7.13 7.58 6.89
CA GLY A 177 -6.74 8.73 6.08
C GLY A 177 -7.79 9.85 6.15
N GLU A 178 -7.35 11.11 6.04
CA GLU A 178 -8.27 12.26 6.04
C GLU A 178 -9.19 12.28 4.82
N ALA A 179 -8.82 11.58 3.75
CA ALA A 179 -9.50 11.54 2.47
C ALA A 179 -10.31 10.25 2.22
N GLU A 180 -10.56 9.43 3.25
CA GLU A 180 -11.26 8.15 3.09
C GLU A 180 -12.42 7.98 4.08
N PRO A 181 -13.47 7.20 3.71
CA PRO A 181 -14.49 6.76 4.65
C PRO A 181 -13.92 5.72 5.61
N CYS A 182 -14.29 5.81 6.89
CA CYS A 182 -13.78 4.91 7.92
C CYS A 182 -14.93 4.37 8.78
N ILE A 183 -14.91 3.08 9.09
CA ILE A 183 -15.86 2.44 10.01
C ILE A 183 -15.60 2.97 11.43
N ARG A 184 -16.63 3.43 12.11
CA ARG A 184 -16.55 3.81 13.53
C ARG A 184 -16.42 2.55 14.39
N LEU A 185 -15.66 2.64 15.47
CA LEU A 185 -15.56 1.51 16.40
C LEU A 185 -16.91 1.11 16.99
N SER A 186 -17.82 2.08 17.24
CA SER A 186 -19.18 1.83 17.70
C SER A 186 -19.98 0.95 16.74
N SER A 187 -19.80 1.12 15.43
CA SER A 187 -20.51 0.31 14.42
C SER A 187 -20.07 -1.16 14.44
N ILE A 188 -18.82 -1.42 14.82
CA ILE A 188 -18.37 -2.80 15.12
C ILE A 188 -19.00 -3.32 16.41
N GLU A 189 -19.01 -2.50 17.47
CA GLU A 189 -19.57 -2.85 18.78
C GLU A 189 -21.10 -3.09 18.76
N GLU A 190 -21.81 -2.46 17.84
CA GLU A 190 -23.26 -2.64 17.64
C GLU A 190 -23.60 -3.95 16.94
N ASN A 191 -22.70 -4.49 16.11
CA ASN A 191 -22.87 -5.78 15.42
C ASN A 191 -22.28 -6.95 16.23
N ARG A 192 -22.81 -7.17 17.45
CA ARG A 192 -22.29 -8.12 18.45
C ARG A 192 -22.43 -9.59 18.05
N ASP A 193 -23.34 -9.88 17.11
CA ASP A 193 -23.61 -11.22 16.62
C ASP A 193 -22.56 -11.68 15.58
N ILE A 194 -21.62 -10.82 15.21
CA ILE A 194 -20.51 -11.16 14.32
C ILE A 194 -19.32 -11.64 15.15
N ASP A 195 -18.88 -12.86 14.93
CA ASP A 195 -17.72 -13.46 15.60
C ASP A 195 -16.40 -12.97 15.04
N ILE A 196 -16.30 -12.86 13.69
CA ILE A 196 -15.11 -12.39 13.00
C ILE A 196 -15.44 -11.28 11.99
N PHE A 197 -14.80 -10.14 12.13
CA PHE A 197 -14.67 -9.14 11.08
C PHE A 197 -13.40 -9.43 10.28
N ALA A 198 -13.55 -9.97 9.09
CA ALA A 198 -12.50 -10.27 8.13
C ALA A 198 -12.27 -9.03 7.25
N MET A 199 -11.21 -8.29 7.54
CA MET A 199 -10.96 -6.95 7.01
C MET A 199 -9.84 -6.93 5.97
N GLY A 200 -9.96 -6.11 4.94
CA GLY A 200 -8.88 -5.68 4.05
C GLY A 200 -8.62 -4.17 4.12
N HIS A 201 -7.84 -3.64 3.18
CA HIS A 201 -7.46 -2.23 3.03
C HIS A 201 -6.19 -1.82 3.79
N TYR A 202 -5.96 -2.33 4.98
CA TYR A 202 -4.78 -1.99 5.76
C TYR A 202 -3.69 -3.06 5.58
N HIS A 203 -2.59 -2.71 4.92
CA HIS A 203 -1.55 -3.65 4.51
C HIS A 203 -0.67 -4.20 5.65
N GLN A 204 -0.96 -3.86 6.90
CA GLN A 204 -0.32 -4.52 8.05
C GLN A 204 -1.26 -5.50 8.71
N ARG A 205 -0.73 -6.63 9.15
CA ARG A 205 -1.50 -7.59 9.92
C ARG A 205 -1.96 -7.02 11.26
N ILE A 206 -3.25 -7.13 11.53
CA ILE A 206 -3.85 -6.77 12.82
C ILE A 206 -4.71 -7.92 13.31
N SER A 207 -4.68 -8.14 14.61
CA SER A 207 -5.63 -8.99 15.31
C SER A 207 -6.05 -8.28 16.58
N LYS A 208 -7.31 -7.87 16.70
CA LYS A 208 -7.83 -7.14 17.84
C LYS A 208 -9.22 -7.65 18.25
N LYS A 209 -9.43 -7.84 19.55
CA LYS A 209 -10.74 -8.16 20.09
C LYS A 209 -11.51 -6.85 20.36
N VAL A 210 -12.76 -6.78 19.90
CA VAL A 210 -13.69 -5.66 20.12
C VAL A 210 -14.99 -6.27 20.63
N GLY A 211 -15.29 -6.07 21.90
CA GLY A 211 -16.40 -6.77 22.55
C GLY A 211 -16.22 -8.31 22.52
N SER A 212 -17.20 -9.03 21.96
CA SER A 212 -17.14 -10.47 21.68
C SER A 212 -16.39 -10.77 20.38
N SER A 213 -16.36 -9.83 19.44
CA SER A 213 -15.89 -10.03 18.08
C SER A 213 -14.37 -9.97 17.94
N LEU A 214 -13.83 -10.69 16.95
CA LEU A 214 -12.42 -10.66 16.55
C LEU A 214 -12.27 -9.91 15.24
N VAL A 215 -11.54 -8.79 15.24
CA VAL A 215 -11.22 -8.01 14.05
C VAL A 215 -9.85 -8.44 13.52
N LEU A 216 -9.81 -8.88 12.25
CA LEU A 216 -8.61 -9.42 11.61
C LEU A 216 -8.32 -8.71 10.28
N TYR A 217 -7.19 -8.02 10.19
CA TYR A 217 -6.58 -7.60 8.93
C TYR A 217 -5.43 -8.57 8.63
N PRO A 218 -5.40 -9.25 7.49
CA PRO A 218 -4.28 -10.14 7.14
C PRO A 218 -3.03 -9.36 6.74
N GLY A 219 -3.19 -8.13 6.29
CA GLY A 219 -2.18 -7.38 5.57
C GLY A 219 -2.08 -7.81 4.10
N SER A 220 -1.19 -7.18 3.36
CA SER A 220 -0.92 -7.52 1.97
C SER A 220 -0.10 -8.81 1.84
N THR A 221 -0.25 -9.52 0.72
CA THR A 221 0.57 -10.72 0.44
C THR A 221 1.95 -10.38 -0.13
N GLU A 222 2.13 -9.16 -0.64
CA GLU A 222 3.39 -8.63 -1.17
C GLU A 222 3.48 -7.14 -0.80
N HIS A 223 4.68 -6.56 -0.68
CA HIS A 223 4.87 -5.14 -0.43
C HIS A 223 4.50 -4.30 -1.66
N ASN A 224 3.73 -3.24 -1.50
CA ASN A 224 3.36 -2.34 -2.59
C ASN A 224 4.38 -1.21 -2.79
N ASP A 225 4.88 -0.65 -1.69
CA ASP A 225 5.85 0.44 -1.71
C ASP A 225 6.85 0.36 -0.55
N PHE A 226 7.83 1.28 -0.55
CA PHE A 226 8.86 1.32 0.49
C PHE A 226 8.34 1.74 1.89
N GLY A 227 7.13 2.27 2.01
CA GLY A 227 6.49 2.51 3.32
C GLY A 227 6.22 1.21 4.06
N GLU A 228 6.05 0.14 3.31
CA GLU A 228 5.68 -1.19 3.81
C GLU A 228 6.87 -2.11 4.13
N TYR A 229 8.12 -1.67 3.94
CA TYR A 229 9.32 -2.53 4.04
C TYR A 229 9.49 -3.29 5.37
N LYS A 230 8.78 -2.87 6.42
CA LYS A 230 8.76 -3.55 7.74
C LYS A 230 7.52 -4.41 7.95
N ASN A 231 6.53 -4.33 7.07
CA ASN A 231 5.31 -5.09 7.22
C ASN A 231 5.61 -6.58 7.05
N LYS A 232 4.93 -7.40 7.83
CA LYS A 232 4.94 -8.84 7.62
C LYS A 232 3.84 -9.17 6.63
N THR A 233 4.22 -9.46 5.41
CA THR A 233 3.30 -9.91 4.36
C THR A 233 2.78 -11.31 4.64
N GLY A 234 1.55 -11.61 4.21
CA GLY A 234 0.98 -12.94 4.42
C GLY A 234 -0.54 -12.96 4.52
N PHE A 235 -1.04 -13.95 5.25
CA PHE A 235 -2.45 -14.20 5.43
C PHE A 235 -2.73 -14.87 6.79
N TRP A 236 -3.98 -14.82 7.26
CA TRP A 236 -4.39 -15.54 8.45
C TRP A 236 -4.82 -16.97 8.10
N TYR A 237 -4.33 -17.93 8.88
CA TYR A 237 -4.88 -19.26 9.03
C TYR A 237 -5.62 -19.35 10.35
N LEU A 238 -6.88 -19.77 10.31
CA LEU A 238 -7.73 -19.86 11.49
C LEU A 238 -8.22 -21.30 11.65
N GLU A 239 -8.23 -21.77 12.89
CA GLU A 239 -8.90 -22.99 13.29
C GLU A 239 -9.98 -22.65 14.32
N VAL A 240 -11.23 -22.97 14.00
CA VAL A 240 -12.41 -22.67 14.84
C VAL A 240 -12.94 -23.99 15.43
N GLU A 241 -12.87 -24.10 16.74
CA GLU A 241 -13.38 -25.25 17.53
C GLU A 241 -14.37 -24.71 18.57
N GLY A 242 -15.67 -24.95 18.39
CA GLY A 242 -16.71 -24.29 19.19
C GLY A 242 -16.58 -22.77 19.05
N ASP A 243 -16.47 -22.07 20.16
CA ASP A 243 -16.30 -20.60 20.17
C ASP A 243 -14.81 -20.14 20.23
N GLU A 244 -13.90 -21.12 20.30
CA GLU A 244 -12.47 -20.84 20.31
C GLU A 244 -11.93 -20.62 18.88
N VAL A 245 -11.27 -19.49 18.63
CA VAL A 245 -10.60 -19.19 17.37
C VAL A 245 -9.09 -19.15 17.60
N ARG A 246 -8.40 -20.21 17.15
CA ARG A 246 -6.94 -20.23 17.05
C ARG A 246 -6.54 -19.60 15.75
N LYS A 247 -5.51 -18.76 15.78
CA LYS A 247 -5.05 -17.99 14.62
C LYS A 247 -3.55 -18.01 14.48
N GLU A 248 -3.10 -18.22 13.27
CA GLU A 248 -1.68 -18.15 12.91
C GLU A 248 -1.52 -17.26 11.67
N HIS A 249 -0.55 -16.36 11.69
CA HIS A 249 -0.23 -15.55 10.50
C HIS A 249 0.88 -16.23 9.72
N ILE A 250 0.55 -16.69 8.52
CA ILE A 250 1.46 -17.37 7.61
C ILE A 250 2.09 -16.31 6.71
N SER A 251 3.42 -16.20 6.76
CA SER A 251 4.15 -15.24 5.91
C SER A 251 4.31 -15.78 4.49
N THR A 252 4.15 -14.89 3.51
CA THR A 252 4.42 -15.17 2.10
C THR A 252 5.87 -14.86 1.74
N SER A 253 6.35 -15.48 0.64
CA SER A 253 7.68 -15.23 0.06
C SER A 253 7.64 -13.94 -0.78
N CYS A 254 7.65 -12.78 -0.12
CA CYS A 254 7.67 -11.49 -0.80
C CYS A 254 9.04 -11.16 -1.40
N GLN A 255 9.06 -10.24 -2.39
CA GLN A 255 10.31 -9.71 -2.92
C GLN A 255 11.08 -8.98 -1.81
N PRO A 256 12.39 -9.25 -1.62
CA PRO A 256 13.18 -8.55 -0.61
C PRO A 256 13.09 -7.04 -0.80
N MET A 257 12.76 -6.32 0.27
CA MET A 257 12.66 -4.86 0.26
C MET A 257 13.42 -4.28 1.45
N ASN A 258 14.25 -3.29 1.20
CA ASN A 258 15.03 -2.64 2.24
C ASN A 258 14.99 -1.11 2.08
N ARG A 259 15.02 -0.41 3.20
CA ARG A 259 15.07 1.05 3.27
C ARG A 259 16.17 1.47 4.22
N VAL A 260 17.20 2.13 3.70
CA VAL A 260 18.38 2.55 4.45
C VAL A 260 18.32 4.06 4.67
N TYR A 261 18.48 4.46 5.91
CA TYR A 261 18.54 5.86 6.31
C TYR A 261 19.98 6.27 6.59
N ILE A 262 20.46 7.31 5.93
CA ILE A 262 21.76 7.90 6.18
C ILE A 262 21.56 9.35 6.64
N HIS A 263 22.08 9.64 7.83
CA HIS A 263 22.12 11.01 8.33
C HIS A 263 23.41 11.69 7.89
N THR A 264 23.34 12.88 7.34
CA THR A 264 24.48 13.63 6.81
C THR A 264 25.59 13.85 7.83
N SER A 265 25.24 13.95 9.14
CA SER A 265 26.24 14.05 10.22
C SER A 265 27.17 12.84 10.33
N SER A 266 26.76 11.68 9.80
CA SER A 266 27.58 10.46 9.78
C SER A 266 28.50 10.36 8.56
N LEU A 267 28.39 11.30 7.61
CA LEU A 267 29.19 11.29 6.39
C LEU A 267 30.49 12.09 6.57
N PRO A 268 31.66 11.48 6.33
CA PRO A 268 32.92 12.22 6.28
C PRO A 268 32.88 13.22 5.13
N ARG A 269 33.18 14.49 5.40
CA ARG A 269 33.06 15.58 4.43
C ARG A 269 33.93 15.40 3.18
N ASP A 270 35.05 14.74 3.31
CA ASP A 270 36.01 14.43 2.24
C ASP A 270 35.71 13.14 1.47
N GLN A 271 34.81 12.29 1.99
CA GLN A 271 34.53 10.96 1.44
C GLN A 271 33.02 10.67 1.31
N ILE A 272 32.20 11.70 1.08
CA ILE A 272 30.74 11.53 1.02
C ILE A 272 30.33 10.48 -0.03
N MET A 273 30.74 10.64 -1.27
CA MET A 273 30.37 9.71 -2.36
C MET A 273 30.91 8.28 -2.15
N PRO A 274 32.17 8.07 -1.78
CA PRO A 274 32.65 6.73 -1.44
C PRO A 274 31.84 6.06 -0.34
N LYS A 275 31.45 6.80 0.71
CA LYS A 275 30.65 6.28 1.81
C LYS A 275 29.22 5.95 1.42
N LEU A 276 28.58 6.78 0.63
CA LEU A 276 27.23 6.51 0.09
C LEU A 276 27.22 5.24 -0.76
N ILE A 277 28.23 5.08 -1.64
CA ILE A 277 28.37 3.89 -2.49
C ILE A 277 28.62 2.63 -1.64
N GLU A 278 29.43 2.74 -0.59
CA GLU A 278 29.66 1.64 0.36
C GLU A 278 28.37 1.19 1.03
N GLU A 279 27.58 2.14 1.56
CA GLU A 279 26.31 1.81 2.22
C GLU A 279 25.28 1.20 1.25
N VAL A 280 25.18 1.72 0.01
CA VAL A 280 24.36 1.11 -1.03
C VAL A 280 24.79 -0.34 -1.29
N LYS A 281 26.08 -0.58 -1.55
CA LYS A 281 26.61 -1.93 -1.83
C LYS A 281 26.39 -2.90 -0.67
N LYS A 282 26.57 -2.43 0.57
CA LYS A 282 26.32 -3.23 1.78
C LYS A 282 24.89 -3.68 1.92
N ALA A 283 23.94 -2.83 1.53
CA ALA A 283 22.51 -3.10 1.61
C ALA A 283 21.92 -3.76 0.36
N SER A 284 22.72 -3.93 -0.69
CA SER A 284 22.26 -4.41 -2.01
C SER A 284 21.84 -5.86 -2.00
N ASN A 285 20.80 -6.14 -2.80
CA ASN A 285 20.32 -7.49 -3.12
C ASN A 285 19.86 -7.50 -4.60
N PRO A 286 20.46 -8.33 -5.48
CA PRO A 286 20.11 -8.37 -6.90
C PRO A 286 18.63 -8.66 -7.20
N GLU A 287 17.94 -9.37 -6.31
CA GLU A 287 16.50 -9.65 -6.42
C GLU A 287 15.65 -8.63 -5.64
N GLY A 288 16.27 -7.72 -4.88
CA GLY A 288 15.63 -6.84 -3.92
C GLY A 288 15.37 -5.43 -4.44
N LEU A 289 14.46 -4.75 -3.75
CA LEU A 289 14.21 -3.33 -3.88
C LEU A 289 14.94 -2.60 -2.76
N LEU A 290 15.71 -1.56 -3.09
CA LEU A 290 16.45 -0.76 -2.13
C LEU A 290 16.10 0.72 -2.28
N GLN A 291 15.67 1.34 -1.18
CA GLN A 291 15.55 2.79 -1.08
C GLN A 291 16.60 3.35 -0.11
N LEU A 292 17.35 4.34 -0.58
CA LEU A 292 18.27 5.12 0.22
C LEU A 292 17.63 6.46 0.59
N VAL A 293 17.47 6.73 1.88
CA VAL A 293 16.93 8.02 2.38
C VAL A 293 18.08 8.81 3.00
N LEU A 294 18.43 9.92 2.38
CA LEU A 294 19.41 10.87 2.88
C LEU A 294 18.70 11.97 3.66
N LYS A 295 19.14 12.30 4.87
CA LYS A 295 18.50 13.31 5.70
C LYS A 295 19.49 14.06 6.58
N GLY A 296 19.08 15.26 6.99
CA GLY A 296 19.85 16.14 7.89
C GLY A 296 20.48 17.29 7.14
N ASP A 297 21.20 18.12 7.86
CA ASP A 297 21.81 19.34 7.33
C ASP A 297 23.17 19.02 6.72
N LEU A 298 23.50 19.66 5.61
CA LEU A 298 24.78 19.53 4.93
C LEU A 298 25.17 20.86 4.30
N GLU A 299 26.41 21.27 4.49
CA GLU A 299 26.94 22.48 3.85
C GLU A 299 26.83 22.35 2.32
N PHE A 300 26.38 23.43 1.65
CA PHE A 300 26.10 23.42 0.22
C PHE A 300 27.32 22.99 -0.62
N GLU A 301 28.54 23.37 -0.20
CA GLU A 301 29.78 22.93 -0.85
C GLU A 301 29.90 21.40 -0.91
N HIS A 302 29.47 20.72 0.14
CA HIS A 302 29.52 19.25 0.23
C HIS A 302 28.30 18.62 -0.45
N TYR A 303 27.13 19.23 -0.31
CA TYR A 303 25.91 18.77 -0.99
C TYR A 303 26.07 18.78 -2.51
N SER A 304 26.66 19.84 -3.08
CA SER A 304 26.89 19.96 -4.53
C SER A 304 27.87 18.91 -5.11
N LYS A 305 28.62 18.22 -4.25
CA LYS A 305 29.54 17.12 -4.63
C LYS A 305 28.83 15.76 -4.67
N ILE A 306 27.56 15.67 -4.25
CA ILE A 306 26.79 14.41 -4.33
C ILE A 306 26.37 14.18 -5.78
N ASP A 307 26.96 13.17 -6.40
CA ASP A 307 26.56 12.71 -7.73
C ASP A 307 25.41 11.70 -7.63
N PHE A 308 24.19 12.22 -7.59
CA PHE A 308 22.96 11.41 -7.50
C PHE A 308 22.78 10.47 -8.70
N LEU A 309 23.24 10.88 -9.89
CA LEU A 309 23.18 10.03 -11.08
C LEU A 309 24.07 8.78 -10.92
N LYS A 310 25.30 8.99 -10.50
CA LYS A 310 26.24 7.89 -10.21
C LYS A 310 25.70 6.97 -9.10
N LEU A 311 25.09 7.54 -8.06
CA LEU A 311 24.49 6.79 -6.99
C LEU A 311 23.35 5.90 -7.50
N ALA A 312 22.47 6.46 -8.34
CA ALA A 312 21.39 5.71 -8.98
C ALA A 312 21.89 4.60 -9.92
N MET A 313 22.95 4.86 -10.68
CA MET A 313 23.59 3.85 -11.54
C MET A 313 24.10 2.67 -10.72
N VAL A 314 24.93 2.92 -9.69
CA VAL A 314 25.48 1.88 -8.82
C VAL A 314 24.37 1.10 -8.11
N GLY A 315 23.33 1.80 -7.64
CA GLY A 315 22.19 1.17 -6.98
C GLY A 315 21.43 0.23 -7.90
N ASN A 316 21.14 0.66 -9.14
CA ASN A 316 20.39 -0.14 -10.11
C ASN A 316 21.22 -1.30 -10.73
N GLU A 317 22.56 -1.22 -10.71
CA GLU A 317 23.44 -2.33 -11.10
C GLU A 317 23.42 -3.45 -10.07
N SER A 318 23.20 -3.11 -8.78
CA SER A 318 23.36 -4.02 -7.65
C SER A 318 22.03 -4.52 -7.06
N ASN A 319 20.90 -3.99 -7.53
CA ASN A 319 19.57 -4.34 -7.03
C ASN A 319 18.60 -4.59 -8.17
N PHE A 320 17.50 -5.30 -7.87
CA PHE A 320 16.37 -5.36 -8.81
C PHE A 320 15.85 -3.96 -9.12
N TYR A 321 15.67 -3.13 -8.09
CA TYR A 321 15.28 -1.73 -8.25
C TYR A 321 15.92 -0.89 -7.14
N PHE A 322 16.40 0.27 -7.50
CA PHE A 322 16.96 1.24 -6.56
C PHE A 322 16.35 2.61 -6.77
N GLU A 323 16.01 3.27 -5.68
CA GLU A 323 15.69 4.69 -5.66
C GLU A 323 16.35 5.37 -4.46
N TYR A 324 16.55 6.68 -4.56
CA TYR A 324 16.94 7.50 -3.42
C TYR A 324 15.88 8.55 -3.12
N GLU A 325 15.81 8.94 -1.87
CA GLU A 325 14.98 10.05 -1.40
C GLU A 325 15.91 11.06 -0.74
N ASP A 326 16.00 12.24 -1.36
CA ASP A 326 16.80 13.34 -0.85
C ASP A 326 15.96 14.21 0.09
N ARG A 327 16.28 14.13 1.39
CA ARG A 327 15.72 14.95 2.48
C ARG A 327 16.85 15.75 3.15
N ILE A 328 17.92 16.05 2.42
CA ILE A 328 19.00 16.88 2.92
C ILE A 328 18.54 18.33 2.90
N THR A 329 18.84 19.08 3.98
CA THR A 329 18.71 20.53 4.02
C THR A 329 20.10 21.14 3.73
N PRO A 330 20.32 21.70 2.52
CA PRO A 330 21.59 22.36 2.22
C PRO A 330 21.76 23.64 3.06
N ILE A 331 22.85 23.75 3.82
CA ILE A 331 23.19 24.96 4.57
C ILE A 331 24.08 25.84 3.72
N LEU A 332 23.65 27.07 3.51
CA LEU A 332 24.45 28.10 2.86
C LEU A 332 25.10 28.98 3.95
N GLU A 333 26.43 29.04 4.00
CA GLU A 333 27.12 29.92 4.92
C GLU A 333 26.69 31.37 4.69
N GLY A 334 26.30 32.03 5.78
CA GLY A 334 25.89 33.44 5.78
C GLY A 334 24.40 33.68 5.46
N PHE A 335 23.56 32.65 5.40
CA PHE A 335 22.11 32.81 5.41
C PHE A 335 21.58 32.34 6.78
N GLU A 336 21.29 33.27 7.67
CA GLU A 336 20.48 32.97 8.85
C GLU A 336 19.05 32.67 8.38
N HIS A 337 18.51 31.53 8.75
CA HIS A 337 17.08 31.29 8.64
C HIS A 337 16.36 32.30 9.54
N SER A 338 15.99 33.45 8.97
CA SER A 338 15.10 34.36 9.69
C SER A 338 13.73 33.70 9.77
N SER A 339 13.36 33.28 10.97
CA SER A 339 12.04 32.74 11.31
C SER A 339 10.89 33.77 11.24
N SER A 340 11.05 34.82 10.48
CA SER A 340 10.08 35.91 10.34
C SER A 340 9.21 35.69 9.09
N GLY A 341 8.08 35.01 9.30
CA GLY A 341 6.97 34.97 8.35
C GLY A 341 7.18 33.97 7.19
N ILE A 342 6.17 33.17 6.93
CA ILE A 342 6.08 32.34 5.71
C ILE A 342 5.88 33.33 4.55
N LEU A 343 6.95 33.61 3.78
CA LEU A 343 6.84 34.32 2.52
C LEU A 343 6.21 33.41 1.46
N GLU A 344 5.48 34.00 0.51
CA GLU A 344 5.08 33.26 -0.69
C GLU A 344 6.34 32.68 -1.38
N PRO A 345 6.32 31.45 -1.88
CA PRO A 345 7.51 30.79 -2.45
C PRO A 345 8.20 31.61 -3.54
N ARG A 346 7.43 32.41 -4.28
CA ARG A 346 7.97 33.34 -5.29
C ARG A 346 8.77 34.48 -4.68
N GLU A 347 8.27 35.04 -3.57
CA GLU A 347 8.95 36.15 -2.85
C GLU A 347 10.24 35.66 -2.21
N GLU A 348 10.22 34.43 -1.67
CA GLU A 348 11.41 33.79 -1.09
C GLU A 348 12.47 33.54 -2.17
N LEU A 349 12.06 33.11 -3.37
CA LEU A 349 12.97 32.92 -4.51
C LEU A 349 13.64 34.24 -4.92
N VAL A 350 12.90 35.35 -4.96
CA VAL A 350 13.42 36.68 -5.22
C VAL A 350 14.42 37.08 -4.15
N ARG A 351 14.04 36.98 -2.87
CA ARG A 351 14.89 37.32 -1.72
C ARG A 351 16.22 36.57 -1.74
N LEU A 352 16.17 35.27 -1.99
CA LEU A 352 17.37 34.43 -2.10
C LEU A 352 18.26 34.85 -3.26
N GLY A 353 17.69 35.08 -4.44
CA GLY A 353 18.45 35.51 -5.63
C GLY A 353 19.13 36.84 -5.43
N GLU A 354 18.45 37.84 -4.86
CA GLU A 354 19.01 39.15 -4.56
C GLU A 354 20.17 39.05 -3.54
N ALA A 355 20.01 38.21 -2.52
CA ALA A 355 21.08 37.98 -1.55
C ALA A 355 22.34 37.34 -2.15
N PHE A 356 22.19 36.45 -3.15
CA PHE A 356 23.33 35.92 -3.91
C PHE A 356 24.00 36.96 -4.76
N ILE A 357 23.22 37.82 -5.42
CA ILE A 357 23.75 38.95 -6.24
C ILE A 357 24.55 39.92 -5.37
N GLU A 358 24.05 40.30 -4.21
CA GLU A 358 24.73 41.21 -3.28
C GLU A 358 26.06 40.66 -2.75
N LYS A 359 26.11 39.36 -2.44
CA LYS A 359 27.30 38.69 -1.89
C LYS A 359 28.36 38.38 -2.92
N SER A 360 28.04 38.45 -4.21
CA SER A 360 28.98 38.19 -5.29
C SER A 360 30.04 39.29 -5.42
N GLN A 361 31.32 38.89 -5.47
CA GLN A 361 32.45 39.85 -5.50
C GLN A 361 32.81 40.39 -6.87
N GLY A 362 32.24 39.86 -7.95
CA GLY A 362 32.55 40.26 -9.32
C GLY A 362 31.32 40.57 -10.17
N GLU A 363 31.38 41.56 -11.08
CA GLU A 363 30.26 41.90 -11.96
C GLU A 363 29.82 40.71 -12.84
N ARG A 364 30.74 39.85 -13.25
CA ARG A 364 30.45 38.66 -14.03
C ARG A 364 29.59 37.65 -13.20
N ASP A 365 29.92 37.47 -11.93
CA ASP A 365 29.18 36.54 -11.05
C ASP A 365 27.80 37.11 -10.71
N LYS A 366 27.70 38.43 -10.49
CA LYS A 366 26.41 39.10 -10.31
C LYS A 366 25.50 38.96 -11.52
N GLU A 367 26.06 39.05 -12.73
CA GLU A 367 25.31 38.88 -13.99
C GLU A 367 24.80 37.43 -14.12
N ILE A 368 25.63 36.45 -13.77
CA ILE A 368 25.22 35.03 -13.76
C ILE A 368 24.05 34.80 -12.79
N TRP A 369 24.11 35.34 -11.57
CA TRP A 369 23.06 35.22 -10.59
C TRP A 369 21.76 35.94 -10.97
N ARG A 370 21.85 37.15 -11.60
CA ARG A 370 20.68 37.84 -12.15
C ARG A 370 19.96 36.97 -13.17
N ARG A 371 20.72 36.41 -14.11
CA ARG A 371 20.17 35.56 -15.17
C ARG A 371 19.58 34.22 -14.60
N ALA A 372 20.22 33.65 -13.60
CA ALA A 372 19.72 32.46 -12.91
C ALA A 372 18.39 32.75 -12.19
N LEU A 373 18.27 33.90 -11.51
CA LEU A 373 17.05 34.34 -10.85
C LEU A 373 15.91 34.55 -11.85
N GLU A 374 16.16 35.28 -12.95
CA GLU A 374 15.18 35.49 -14.02
C GLU A 374 14.65 34.15 -14.57
N LEU A 375 15.56 33.22 -14.83
CA LEU A 375 15.19 31.88 -15.34
C LEU A 375 14.36 31.10 -14.33
N ALA A 376 14.75 31.07 -13.04
CA ALA A 376 14.05 30.40 -12.00
C ALA A 376 12.63 30.95 -11.81
N LEU A 377 12.46 32.28 -11.81
CA LEU A 377 11.16 32.93 -11.74
C LEU A 377 10.27 32.58 -12.94
N SER A 378 10.86 32.56 -14.14
CA SER A 378 10.15 32.16 -15.36
C SER A 378 9.60 30.75 -15.30
N TYR A 379 10.39 29.78 -14.78
CA TYR A 379 9.94 28.41 -14.58
C TYR A 379 8.88 28.30 -13.49
N TYR A 380 9.04 29.03 -12.38
CA TYR A 380 8.05 29.06 -11.31
C TYR A 380 6.69 29.59 -11.80
N ASP A 381 6.70 30.72 -12.48
CA ASP A 381 5.48 31.35 -13.00
C ASP A 381 4.78 30.45 -14.03
N LYS A 382 5.53 29.75 -14.89
CA LYS A 382 5.01 28.77 -15.84
C LYS A 382 4.36 27.57 -15.13
N ALA A 383 5.03 26.98 -14.14
CA ALA A 383 4.50 25.86 -13.36
C ALA A 383 3.24 26.25 -12.57
N ALA A 384 3.19 27.47 -12.01
CA ALA A 384 2.03 28.01 -11.32
C ALA A 384 0.81 28.22 -12.24
N MET A 385 1.04 28.50 -13.54
CA MET A 385 -0.02 28.62 -14.55
C MET A 385 -0.53 27.23 -15.00
N GLU A 386 0.35 26.23 -15.11
CA GLU A 386 -0.02 24.86 -15.50
C GLU A 386 -0.74 24.10 -14.38
N GLY A 387 -0.41 24.35 -13.11
CA GLY A 387 -1.07 23.76 -11.95
C GLY A 387 -2.47 24.33 -11.63
N ARG A 388 -2.93 25.36 -12.36
CA ARG A 388 -4.28 25.94 -12.24
C ARG A 388 -5.26 25.46 -13.34
N ARG A 389 -4.84 24.54 -14.19
CA ARG A 389 -5.67 23.83 -15.18
C ARG A 389 -5.93 22.39 -14.73
#